data_08dec9192e60f28d973bd45bfe0cc757
#
_entry.id   08dec9192e60f28d973bd45bfe0cc757
#
_cell.length_a   1.000
_cell.length_b   1.000
_cell.length_c   1.000
_cell.angle_alpha   90.00
_cell.angle_beta   90.00
_cell.angle_gamma   90.00
#
_symmetry.space_group_name_H-M   'P 1'
#
loop_
_entity.id
_entity.type
_entity.pdbx_description
1 polymer ?
#
loop_
_entity_poly.entity_id
_entity_poly.type
_entity_poly.pdbx_seq_one_letter_code
_entity_poly.pdbx_strand_id
1 'polypeptide(L)'
;MWSEVATIYKSSKKKRDINRFTEWVARPPAAVVVYLLRGTPITPNQVTFLSAIVAVGAGLMFALLPAYGWLVAAALVFEFSFVLDCADGQLARLRKRASPLGHLLDFLMDELKAMFIYGAIAVRLWQDSGGDERMLLVGLGGLFCLASGLSLT
;
A
#
# COMPACT_ATOMS: atom_id res chain seq x y z
N MET A 1 10.31 -23.10 9.45
CA MET A 1 9.44 -21.96 9.06
C MET A 1 9.89 -20.64 9.67
N TRP A 2 9.80 -20.44 11.00
CA TRP A 2 10.13 -19.12 11.61
C TRP A 2 11.58 -18.70 11.45
N SER A 3 12.54 -19.62 11.53
CA SER A 3 13.96 -19.36 11.28
C SER A 3 14.23 -18.87 9.84
N GLU A 4 13.51 -19.42 8.87
CA GLU A 4 13.63 -19.02 7.46
C GLU A 4 12.98 -17.68 7.20
N VAL A 5 11.81 -17.40 7.79
CA VAL A 5 11.16 -16.08 7.75
C VAL A 5 12.11 -15.01 8.35
N ALA A 6 12.73 -15.29 9.48
CA ALA A 6 13.71 -14.39 10.10
C ALA A 6 14.94 -14.17 9.20
N THR A 7 15.37 -15.19 8.46
CA THR A 7 16.46 -15.08 7.49
C THR A 7 16.06 -14.20 6.31
N ILE A 8 14.85 -14.41 5.75
CA ILE A 8 14.29 -13.57 4.66
C ILE A 8 14.21 -12.10 5.12
N TYR A 9 13.65 -11.86 6.31
CA TYR A 9 13.57 -10.50 6.88
C TYR A 9 14.94 -9.83 6.97
N LYS A 10 15.93 -10.52 7.54
CA LYS A 10 17.30 -10.00 7.71
C LYS A 10 17.99 -9.74 6.37
N SER A 11 17.90 -10.67 5.42
CA SER A 11 18.56 -10.58 4.12
C SER A 11 17.93 -9.54 3.19
N SER A 12 16.65 -9.23 3.39
CA SER A 12 15.90 -8.25 2.59
C SER A 12 15.86 -6.84 3.19
N LYS A 13 16.54 -6.63 4.34
CA LYS A 13 16.58 -5.32 5.02
C LYS A 13 17.29 -4.27 4.17
N LYS A 14 16.65 -3.10 3.97
CA LYS A 14 17.31 -1.94 3.34
C LYS A 14 18.34 -1.35 4.32
N LYS A 15 19.50 -0.94 3.82
CA LYS A 15 20.57 -0.32 4.64
C LYS A 15 20.17 1.03 5.25
N ARG A 16 19.15 1.72 4.70
CA ARG A 16 18.60 2.98 5.18
C ARG A 16 17.08 2.89 5.19
N ASP A 17 16.51 2.45 6.29
CA ASP A 17 15.08 2.63 6.54
C ASP A 17 14.88 3.78 7.50
N ILE A 18 14.26 4.83 6.99
CA ILE A 18 13.95 6.05 7.75
C ILE A 18 12.62 5.86 8.49
N ASN A 19 11.74 4.98 8.00
CA ASN A 19 10.41 4.79 8.54
C ASN A 19 10.33 3.59 9.49
N ARG A 20 10.30 3.87 10.81
CA ARG A 20 10.19 2.85 11.87
C ARG A 20 8.89 2.04 11.79
N PHE A 21 7.78 2.67 11.37
CA PHE A 21 6.49 1.99 11.23
C PHE A 21 6.60 0.86 10.21
N THR A 22 7.10 1.15 9.03
CA THR A 22 7.30 0.14 7.97
C THR A 22 8.20 -1.01 8.45
N GLU A 23 9.27 -0.69 9.17
CA GLU A 23 10.23 -1.70 9.64
C GLU A 23 9.61 -2.65 10.67
N TRP A 24 8.80 -2.15 11.60
CA TRP A 24 8.29 -2.94 12.73
C TRP A 24 6.90 -3.53 12.48
N VAL A 25 6.06 -2.89 11.69
CA VAL A 25 4.66 -3.29 11.47
C VAL A 25 4.47 -4.01 10.14
N ALA A 26 4.92 -3.44 9.02
CA ALA A 26 4.61 -3.98 7.69
C ALA A 26 5.61 -5.07 7.22
N ARG A 27 6.90 -4.91 7.50
CA ARG A 27 7.93 -5.84 7.00
C ARG A 27 7.93 -7.24 7.61
N PRO A 28 7.67 -7.45 8.91
CA PRO A 28 7.59 -8.80 9.45
C PRO A 28 6.48 -9.65 8.81
N PRO A 29 5.21 -9.18 8.70
CA PRO A 29 4.19 -9.93 7.97
C PRO A 29 4.52 -10.06 6.47
N ALA A 30 5.15 -9.05 5.83
CA ALA A 30 5.62 -9.16 4.46
C ALA A 30 6.62 -10.31 4.27
N ALA A 31 7.53 -10.54 5.23
CA ALA A 31 8.46 -11.66 5.17
C ALA A 31 7.76 -13.03 5.22
N VAL A 32 6.62 -13.12 5.90
CA VAL A 32 5.76 -14.33 5.88
C VAL A 32 5.16 -14.53 4.49
N VAL A 33 4.63 -13.46 3.88
CA VAL A 33 4.11 -13.51 2.50
C VAL A 33 5.22 -13.95 1.52
N VAL A 34 6.41 -13.37 1.62
CA VAL A 34 7.57 -13.76 0.79
C VAL A 34 7.96 -15.22 0.99
N TYR A 35 7.93 -15.70 2.24
CA TYR A 35 8.17 -17.12 2.52
C TYR A 35 7.21 -18.02 1.76
N LEU A 36 5.92 -17.68 1.73
CA LEU A 36 4.89 -18.45 1.02
C LEU A 36 5.08 -18.37 -0.51
N LEU A 37 5.49 -17.21 -1.02
CA LEU A 37 5.65 -16.95 -2.46
C LEU A 37 7.00 -17.40 -3.03
N ARG A 38 8.00 -17.66 -2.21
CA ARG A 38 9.38 -17.95 -2.67
C ARG A 38 9.51 -19.11 -3.66
N GLY A 39 8.66 -20.14 -3.49
CA GLY A 39 8.61 -21.35 -4.34
C GLY A 39 7.59 -21.29 -5.48
N THR A 40 6.87 -20.17 -5.64
CA THR A 40 5.85 -19.99 -6.67
C THR A 40 6.41 -19.28 -7.91
N PRO A 41 5.75 -19.37 -9.08
CA PRO A 41 6.12 -18.60 -10.26
C PRO A 41 5.71 -17.12 -10.20
N ILE A 42 5.01 -16.68 -9.13
CA ILE A 42 4.52 -15.32 -8.98
C ILE A 42 5.69 -14.35 -8.95
N THR A 43 5.65 -13.35 -9.82
CA THR A 43 6.71 -12.34 -9.95
C THR A 43 6.50 -11.18 -8.97
N PRO A 44 7.56 -10.43 -8.59
CA PRO A 44 7.41 -9.23 -7.76
C PRO A 44 6.39 -8.24 -8.32
N ASN A 45 6.44 -7.94 -9.62
CA ASN A 45 5.51 -7.02 -10.28
C ASN A 45 4.04 -7.48 -10.16
N GLN A 46 3.78 -8.80 -10.19
CA GLN A 46 2.42 -9.32 -9.95
C GLN A 46 1.96 -9.06 -8.52
N VAL A 47 2.87 -9.10 -7.55
CA VAL A 47 2.55 -8.75 -6.15
C VAL A 47 2.29 -7.26 -6.01
N THR A 48 3.05 -6.39 -6.70
CA THR A 48 2.77 -4.93 -6.78
C THR A 48 1.39 -4.66 -7.34
N PHE A 49 1.00 -5.30 -8.46
CA PHE A 49 -0.35 -5.17 -9.01
C PHE A 49 -1.44 -5.69 -8.06
N LEU A 50 -1.19 -6.81 -7.40
CA LEU A 50 -2.12 -7.34 -6.40
C LEU A 50 -2.30 -6.36 -5.24
N SER A 51 -1.22 -5.75 -4.75
CA SER A 51 -1.30 -4.72 -3.70
C SER A 51 -2.17 -3.54 -4.13
N ALA A 52 -2.02 -3.08 -5.39
CA ALA A 52 -2.84 -2.00 -5.93
C ALA A 52 -4.34 -2.39 -6.02
N ILE A 53 -4.65 -3.60 -6.48
CA ILE A 53 -6.04 -4.11 -6.54
C ILE A 53 -6.65 -4.15 -5.13
N VAL A 54 -5.90 -4.64 -4.14
CA VAL A 54 -6.36 -4.69 -2.74
C VAL A 54 -6.59 -3.29 -2.19
N ALA A 55 -5.70 -2.31 -2.50
CA ALA A 55 -5.87 -0.92 -2.09
C ALA A 55 -7.10 -0.27 -2.73
N VAL A 56 -7.37 -0.53 -4.02
CA VAL A 56 -8.59 -0.08 -4.69
C VAL A 56 -9.83 -0.68 -4.03
N GLY A 57 -9.80 -1.97 -3.71
CA GLY A 57 -10.88 -2.62 -2.96
C GLY A 57 -11.13 -1.97 -1.61
N ALA A 58 -10.08 -1.66 -0.85
CA ALA A 58 -10.18 -0.94 0.41
C ALA A 58 -10.81 0.46 0.24
N GLY A 59 -10.38 1.21 -0.78
CA GLY A 59 -10.93 2.53 -1.09
C GLY A 59 -12.42 2.46 -1.46
N LEU A 60 -12.83 1.46 -2.27
CA LEU A 60 -14.25 1.24 -2.59
C LEU A 60 -15.06 0.89 -1.34
N MET A 61 -14.54 0.05 -0.45
CA MET A 61 -15.18 -0.24 0.84
C MET A 61 -15.36 1.04 1.65
N PHE A 62 -14.31 1.89 1.70
CA PHE A 62 -14.32 3.16 2.41
C PHE A 62 -15.40 4.12 1.87
N ALA A 63 -15.50 4.24 0.53
CA ALA A 63 -16.42 5.15 -0.13
C ALA A 63 -17.88 4.68 -0.08
N LEU A 64 -18.12 3.36 -0.19
CA LEU A 64 -19.46 2.84 -0.49
C LEU A 64 -20.17 2.20 0.70
N LEU A 65 -19.42 1.76 1.74
CA LEU A 65 -20.01 1.03 2.86
C LEU A 65 -20.14 1.93 4.10
N PRO A 66 -21.39 2.30 4.52
CA PRO A 66 -21.60 3.35 5.50
C PRO A 66 -21.33 2.94 6.96
N ALA A 67 -21.45 1.65 7.30
CA ALA A 67 -21.35 1.23 8.69
C ALA A 67 -19.90 1.31 9.21
N TYR A 68 -19.73 1.77 10.46
CA TYR A 68 -18.42 1.94 11.09
C TYR A 68 -17.53 0.69 11.02
N GLY A 69 -18.10 -0.50 11.16
CA GLY A 69 -17.35 -1.75 11.05
C GLY A 69 -16.68 -1.92 9.69
N TRP A 70 -17.29 -1.44 8.61
CA TRP A 70 -16.70 -1.46 7.28
C TRP A 70 -15.55 -0.47 7.11
N LEU A 71 -15.60 0.67 7.80
CA LEU A 71 -14.48 1.61 7.81
C LEU A 71 -13.23 0.99 8.45
N VAL A 72 -13.42 0.28 9.57
CA VAL A 72 -12.33 -0.46 10.21
C VAL A 72 -11.82 -1.58 9.30
N ALA A 73 -12.72 -2.35 8.69
CA ALA A 73 -12.35 -3.39 7.75
C ALA A 73 -11.58 -2.83 6.54
N ALA A 74 -12.03 -1.72 5.96
CA ALA A 74 -11.35 -1.04 4.86
C ALA A 74 -9.94 -0.59 5.24
N ALA A 75 -9.76 -0.04 6.45
CA ALA A 75 -8.45 0.34 6.95
C ALA A 75 -7.50 -0.86 7.09
N LEU A 76 -7.99 -1.99 7.59
CA LEU A 76 -7.21 -3.24 7.70
C LEU A 76 -6.86 -3.82 6.32
N VAL A 77 -7.78 -3.77 5.36
CA VAL A 77 -7.53 -4.20 3.98
C VAL A 77 -6.51 -3.27 3.31
N PHE A 78 -6.57 -1.98 3.56
CA PHE A 78 -5.58 -1.02 3.06
C PHE A 78 -4.19 -1.27 3.66
N GLU A 79 -4.11 -1.52 4.99
CA GLU A 79 -2.86 -1.90 5.65
C GLU A 79 -2.28 -3.19 5.08
N PHE A 80 -3.14 -4.17 4.77
CA PHE A 80 -2.72 -5.41 4.11
C PHE A 80 -2.16 -5.15 2.71
N SER A 81 -2.71 -4.20 1.95
CA SER A 81 -2.12 -3.80 0.66
C SER A 81 -0.70 -3.27 0.83
N PHE A 82 -0.44 -2.52 1.90
CA PHE A 82 0.89 -2.01 2.22
C PHE A 82 1.87 -3.13 2.62
N VAL A 83 1.38 -4.18 3.29
CA VAL A 83 2.17 -5.40 3.57
C VAL A 83 2.56 -6.10 2.27
N LEU A 84 1.64 -6.23 1.30
CA LEU A 84 1.92 -6.83 -0.01
C LEU A 84 2.98 -6.03 -0.78
N ASP A 85 2.92 -4.73 -0.71
CA ASP A 85 3.87 -3.81 -1.29
C ASP A 85 5.28 -4.00 -0.70
N CYS A 86 5.37 -4.05 0.62
CA CYS A 86 6.63 -4.42 1.27
C CYS A 86 7.13 -5.81 0.85
N ALA A 87 6.22 -6.75 0.56
CA ALA A 87 6.57 -8.11 0.17
C ALA A 87 7.14 -8.19 -1.25
N ASP A 88 6.65 -7.41 -2.22
CA ASP A 88 7.18 -7.43 -3.59
C ASP A 88 8.64 -6.96 -3.63
N GLY A 89 8.98 -5.88 -2.93
CA GLY A 89 10.34 -5.41 -2.80
C GLY A 89 11.26 -6.40 -2.07
N GLN A 90 10.76 -7.12 -1.06
CA GLN A 90 11.51 -8.20 -0.41
C GLN A 90 11.72 -9.39 -1.37
N LEU A 91 10.67 -9.78 -2.11
CA LEU A 91 10.70 -10.87 -3.09
C LEU A 91 11.66 -10.55 -4.24
N ALA A 92 11.65 -9.30 -4.75
CA ALA A 92 12.56 -8.83 -5.79
C ALA A 92 14.03 -8.95 -5.34
N ARG A 93 14.33 -8.56 -4.11
CA ARG A 93 15.68 -8.69 -3.54
C ARG A 93 16.08 -10.15 -3.33
N LEU A 94 15.18 -10.96 -2.77
CA LEU A 94 15.43 -12.39 -2.55
C LEU A 94 15.76 -13.12 -3.85
N ARG A 95 15.05 -12.79 -4.94
CA ARG A 95 15.25 -13.40 -6.27
C ARG A 95 16.33 -12.70 -7.12
N LYS A 96 17.00 -11.68 -6.58
CA LYS A 96 18.00 -10.85 -7.32
C LYS A 96 17.43 -10.28 -8.63
N ARG A 97 16.14 -9.89 -8.63
CA ARG A 97 15.40 -9.32 -9.78
C ARG A 97 15.02 -7.86 -9.56
N ALA A 98 15.63 -7.18 -8.61
CA ALA A 98 15.44 -5.75 -8.43
C ALA A 98 15.95 -5.01 -9.68
N SER A 99 15.11 -4.15 -10.26
CA SER A 99 15.42 -3.40 -11.48
C SER A 99 14.93 -1.94 -11.34
N PRO A 100 15.54 -0.99 -12.07
CA PRO A 100 15.07 0.40 -12.08
C PRO A 100 13.61 0.53 -12.54
N LEU A 101 13.21 -0.28 -13.54
CA LEU A 101 11.82 -0.32 -14.01
C LEU A 101 10.85 -0.82 -12.93
N GLY A 102 11.25 -1.84 -12.15
CA GLY A 102 10.46 -2.33 -11.01
C GLY A 102 10.29 -1.25 -9.95
N HIS A 103 11.32 -0.49 -9.63
CA HIS A 103 11.22 0.64 -8.70
C HIS A 103 10.30 1.77 -9.22
N LEU A 104 10.34 2.06 -10.51
CA LEU A 104 9.44 3.05 -11.11
C LEU A 104 7.98 2.58 -11.04
N LEU A 105 7.73 1.30 -11.33
CA LEU A 105 6.40 0.70 -11.23
C LEU A 105 5.87 0.77 -9.80
N ASP A 106 6.68 0.39 -8.82
CA ASP A 106 6.39 0.46 -7.38
C ASP A 106 5.99 1.89 -6.97
N PHE A 107 6.82 2.87 -7.31
CA PHE A 107 6.54 4.29 -7.07
C PHE A 107 5.22 4.75 -7.71
N LEU A 108 4.98 4.43 -8.98
CA LEU A 108 3.73 4.81 -9.68
C LEU A 108 2.50 4.17 -9.04
N MET A 109 2.61 2.90 -8.64
CA MET A 109 1.49 2.20 -7.98
C MET A 109 1.21 2.78 -6.59
N ASP A 110 2.23 3.18 -5.84
CA ASP A 110 2.07 3.84 -4.55
C ASP A 110 1.34 5.17 -4.67
N GLU A 111 1.70 5.97 -5.66
CA GLU A 111 1.02 7.23 -5.96
C GLU A 111 -0.44 7.04 -6.34
N LEU A 112 -0.71 6.08 -7.22
CA LEU A 112 -2.09 5.75 -7.63
C LEU A 112 -2.92 5.26 -6.43
N LYS A 113 -2.35 4.43 -5.56
CA LYS A 113 -3.02 3.99 -4.31
C LYS A 113 -3.36 5.17 -3.40
N ALA A 114 -2.38 6.08 -3.20
CA ALA A 114 -2.58 7.27 -2.38
C ALA A 114 -3.66 8.19 -2.96
N MET A 115 -3.61 8.50 -4.26
CA MET A 115 -4.64 9.29 -4.93
C MET A 115 -6.03 8.65 -4.80
N PHE A 116 -6.11 7.34 -4.97
CA PHE A 116 -7.38 6.63 -4.92
C PHE A 116 -7.98 6.63 -3.51
N ILE A 117 -7.19 6.39 -2.46
CA ILE A 117 -7.71 6.39 -1.08
C ILE A 117 -8.13 7.80 -0.64
N TYR A 118 -7.38 8.85 -1.01
CA TYR A 118 -7.78 10.24 -0.74
C TYR A 118 -9.08 10.61 -1.45
N GLY A 119 -9.24 10.18 -2.73
CA GLY A 119 -10.49 10.35 -3.46
C GLY A 119 -11.67 9.62 -2.80
N ALA A 120 -11.45 8.41 -2.32
CA ALA A 120 -12.44 7.62 -1.60
C ALA A 120 -12.87 8.30 -0.29
N ILE A 121 -11.91 8.88 0.46
CA ILE A 121 -12.19 9.65 1.68
C ILE A 121 -13.00 10.92 1.34
N ALA A 122 -12.65 11.63 0.26
CA ALA A 122 -13.39 12.83 -0.16
C ALA A 122 -14.86 12.51 -0.51
N VAL A 123 -15.09 11.42 -1.27
CA VAL A 123 -16.43 10.94 -1.58
C VAL A 123 -17.20 10.59 -0.31
N ARG A 124 -16.56 9.92 0.63
CA ARG A 124 -17.18 9.55 1.90
C ARG A 124 -17.59 10.78 2.72
N LEU A 125 -16.70 11.76 2.86
CA LEU A 125 -16.98 13.00 3.59
C LEU A 125 -18.16 13.78 2.95
N TRP A 126 -18.22 13.80 1.62
CA TRP A 126 -19.32 14.39 0.89
C TRP A 126 -20.65 13.70 1.17
N GLN A 127 -20.67 12.36 1.17
CA GLN A 127 -21.87 11.57 1.49
C GLN A 127 -22.32 11.80 2.95
N ASP A 128 -21.39 11.74 3.90
CA ASP A 128 -21.68 11.88 5.33
C ASP A 128 -22.14 13.32 5.68
N SER A 129 -21.76 14.34 4.90
CA SER A 129 -22.21 15.72 5.04
C SER A 129 -23.56 16.01 4.41
N GLY A 130 -24.24 15.01 3.83
CA GLY A 130 -25.51 15.20 3.14
C GLY A 130 -25.35 15.87 1.76
N GLY A 131 -24.17 15.78 1.14
CA GLY A 131 -23.91 16.33 -0.19
C GLY A 131 -23.32 17.74 -0.20
N ASP A 132 -22.72 18.19 0.90
CA ASP A 132 -22.08 19.52 0.95
C ASP A 132 -20.82 19.52 0.02
N GLU A 133 -20.88 20.34 -1.03
CA GLU A 133 -19.81 20.50 -2.01
C GLU A 133 -18.49 20.98 -1.39
N ARG A 134 -18.52 21.66 -0.26
CA ARG A 134 -17.33 22.08 0.47
C ARG A 134 -16.45 20.91 0.88
N MET A 135 -17.06 19.76 1.18
CA MET A 135 -16.33 18.54 1.53
C MET A 135 -15.57 17.95 0.34
N LEU A 136 -16.08 18.10 -0.88
CA LEU A 136 -15.32 17.77 -2.10
C LEU A 136 -14.13 18.71 -2.28
N LEU A 137 -14.30 20.01 -2.02
CA LEU A 137 -13.19 20.98 -2.10
C LEU A 137 -12.08 20.66 -1.09
N VAL A 138 -12.45 20.24 0.14
CA VAL A 138 -11.48 19.76 1.14
C VAL A 138 -10.74 18.53 0.64
N GLY A 139 -11.45 17.56 0.05
CA GLY A 139 -10.85 16.37 -0.54
C GLY A 139 -9.90 16.68 -1.71
N LEU A 140 -10.32 17.56 -2.63
CA LEU A 140 -9.48 18.03 -3.73
C LEU A 140 -8.26 18.80 -3.23
N GLY A 141 -8.40 19.60 -2.18
CA GLY A 141 -7.30 20.29 -1.52
C GLY A 141 -6.27 19.30 -0.96
N GLY A 142 -6.75 18.21 -0.33
CA GLY A 142 -5.90 17.11 0.15
C GLY A 142 -5.14 16.42 -0.98
N LEU A 143 -5.80 16.12 -2.10
CA LEU A 143 -5.17 15.57 -3.30
C LEU A 143 -4.13 16.51 -3.90
N PHE A 144 -4.43 17.82 -3.95
CA PHE A 144 -3.48 18.82 -4.42
C PHE A 144 -2.24 18.92 -3.53
N CYS A 145 -2.42 18.90 -2.21
CA CYS A 145 -1.30 18.89 -1.25
C CYS A 145 -0.43 17.63 -1.42
N LEU A 146 -1.05 16.47 -1.63
CA LEU A 146 -0.34 15.22 -1.90
C LEU A 146 0.50 15.36 -3.19
N ALA A 147 -0.12 15.77 -4.29
CA ALA A 147 0.55 15.92 -5.58
C ALA A 147 1.68 16.96 -5.54
N SER A 148 1.52 18.07 -4.80
CA SER A 148 2.57 19.08 -4.64
C SER A 148 3.70 18.64 -3.74
N GLY A 149 3.43 17.81 -2.70
CA GLY A 149 4.46 17.17 -1.88
C GLY A 149 5.39 16.26 -2.67
N LEU A 150 4.87 15.61 -3.72
CA LEU A 150 5.62 14.77 -4.64
C LEU A 150 6.59 15.53 -5.55
N SER A 151 6.22 16.74 -5.97
CA SER A 151 7.07 17.56 -6.84
C SER A 151 8.26 18.19 -6.12
N LEU A 152 8.34 18.08 -4.78
CA LEU A 152 9.38 18.68 -3.95
C LEU A 152 10.44 17.66 -3.45
N THR A 153 10.28 16.37 -3.75
CA THR A 153 11.20 15.28 -3.37
C THR A 153 11.92 14.69 -4.57
#